data_6f0ace25aafd71bb44f8428dfd2366ca
#
_entry.id   6f0ace25aafd71bb44f8428dfd2366ca
#
_cell.length_a   1.000
_cell.length_b   1.000
_cell.length_c   1.000
_cell.angle_alpha   90.00
_cell.angle_beta   90.00
_cell.angle_gamma   90.00
#
_symmetry.space_group_name_H-M   'P 1'
#
loop_
_entity.id
_entity.type
_entity.pdbx_description
1 polymer ?
#
loop_
_entity_poly.entity_id
_entity_poly.type
_entity_poly.pdbx_seq_one_letter_code
_entity_poly.pdbx_strand_id
1 'polypeptide(L)'
;SDDGTWEWMQEIAEKDKNVQIIRNSGPDRLGHTILYDRLVEIATNDIVMIYHADMYACPNMDVEVLKHLQRGKVVSATRIEPPLHPDGPEKILEDFGIEPEEFNEQGLLEFVREFTTAKNGRDITDGIFAPWAIYKDDFLAIGGYDPLYAPQSKEDSDIFNRFVLAGYETIQTWRGFVYHMTCRGSRFKDGALRNPAGQVFMKGRESDEWLEQNLRSTRNFIRKWGHMVKHDLYLKPIIPPKYDIGFVAYNCDSNLLKELEPWCSKIYLDSKNSDDMSEYRKEEQPNTQFNLDERIKLYGNNKVSEMHNICVEFDAQKLTPQNFQIIVNMSEMLQDSGEVGEMEYDIFKFYIKSLDSYEKD
;
A
#
# COMPACT_ATOMS: atom_id res chain seq x y z
N SER A 1 -9.11 21.49 -3.99
CA SER A 1 -9.40 21.60 -5.44
C SER A 1 -9.62 23.04 -5.81
N ASP A 2 -9.11 23.45 -6.94
CA ASP A 2 -9.23 24.76 -7.56
C ASP A 2 -9.91 24.69 -8.95
N ASP A 3 -10.58 23.58 -9.20
CA ASP A 3 -11.22 23.16 -10.45
C ASP A 3 -12.76 23.23 -10.42
N GLY A 4 -13.33 23.83 -9.36
CA GLY A 4 -14.78 23.90 -9.15
C GLY A 4 -15.40 22.71 -8.42
N THR A 5 -14.62 21.67 -8.11
CA THR A 5 -15.13 20.48 -7.38
C THR A 5 -15.75 20.86 -6.04
N TRP A 6 -15.11 21.79 -5.29
CA TRP A 6 -15.61 22.17 -3.97
C TRP A 6 -16.97 22.89 -4.06
N GLU A 7 -17.10 23.84 -4.98
CA GLU A 7 -18.33 24.59 -5.22
C GLU A 7 -19.46 23.63 -5.66
N TRP A 8 -19.17 22.70 -6.54
CA TRP A 8 -20.10 21.65 -6.95
C TRP A 8 -20.55 20.77 -5.77
N MET A 9 -19.61 20.33 -4.93
CA MET A 9 -19.94 19.53 -3.73
C MET A 9 -20.84 20.30 -2.75
N GLN A 10 -20.61 21.62 -2.57
CA GLN A 10 -21.46 22.45 -1.74
C GLN A 10 -22.90 22.53 -2.28
N GLU A 11 -23.07 22.72 -3.59
CA GLU A 11 -24.39 22.73 -4.22
C GLU A 11 -25.13 21.39 -4.03
N ILE A 12 -24.45 20.27 -4.11
CA ILE A 12 -25.05 18.95 -3.88
C ILE A 12 -25.44 18.80 -2.40
N ALA A 13 -24.57 19.15 -1.46
CA ALA A 13 -24.84 19.05 -0.03
C ALA A 13 -26.00 19.98 0.43
N GLU A 14 -26.22 21.12 -0.25
CA GLU A 14 -27.37 21.97 -0.01
C GLU A 14 -28.69 21.32 -0.46
N LYS A 15 -28.64 20.54 -1.54
CA LYS A 15 -29.83 19.88 -2.15
C LYS A 15 -30.15 18.53 -1.48
N ASP A 16 -29.12 17.82 -1.05
CA ASP A 16 -29.26 16.48 -0.41
C ASP A 16 -28.61 16.49 0.98
N LYS A 17 -29.45 16.38 2.01
CA LYS A 17 -29.03 16.37 3.42
C LYS A 17 -28.25 15.11 3.82
N ASN A 18 -28.29 14.07 3.01
CA ASN A 18 -27.49 12.86 3.23
C ASN A 18 -26.02 13.04 2.78
N VAL A 19 -25.73 14.09 2.00
CA VAL A 19 -24.38 14.39 1.54
C VAL A 19 -23.67 15.27 2.56
N GLN A 20 -22.60 14.72 3.13
CA GLN A 20 -21.69 15.44 4.02
C GLN A 20 -20.37 15.66 3.30
N ILE A 21 -19.78 16.84 3.45
CA ILE A 21 -18.55 17.21 2.76
C ILE A 21 -17.49 17.69 3.75
N ILE A 22 -16.23 17.36 3.47
CA ILE A 22 -15.06 17.83 4.23
C ILE A 22 -14.11 18.54 3.27
N ARG A 23 -13.61 19.70 3.71
CA ARG A 23 -12.57 20.45 2.99
C ARG A 23 -11.23 20.33 3.68
N ASN A 24 -10.19 20.01 2.92
CA ASN A 24 -8.83 20.30 3.33
C ASN A 24 -8.47 21.73 2.90
N SER A 25 -8.34 22.63 3.86
CA SER A 25 -8.03 24.05 3.60
C SER A 25 -6.54 24.32 3.34
N GLY A 26 -5.69 23.27 3.40
CA GLY A 26 -4.25 23.44 3.27
C GLY A 26 -3.59 24.01 4.54
N PRO A 27 -2.31 24.37 4.51
CA PRO A 27 -1.43 24.26 3.33
C PRO A 27 -1.04 22.81 2.99
N ASP A 28 -1.10 21.88 3.97
CA ASP A 28 -0.63 20.52 3.79
C ASP A 28 -1.65 19.65 3.03
N ARG A 29 -1.16 18.79 2.16
CA ARG A 29 -1.96 17.78 1.50
C ARG A 29 -2.19 16.60 2.44
N LEU A 30 -3.40 16.48 2.97
CA LEU A 30 -3.77 15.38 3.89
C LEU A 30 -3.85 14.02 3.18
N GLY A 31 -4.31 14.00 1.93
CA GLY A 31 -4.41 12.79 1.12
C GLY A 31 -5.49 11.80 1.57
N HIS A 32 -5.44 10.62 0.99
CA HIS A 32 -6.46 9.57 1.18
C HIS A 32 -6.52 9.11 2.63
N THR A 33 -5.38 8.82 3.25
CA THR A 33 -5.28 8.30 4.61
C THR A 33 -6.12 9.11 5.61
N ILE A 34 -5.84 10.40 5.72
CA ILE A 34 -6.48 11.25 6.72
C ILE A 34 -7.92 11.61 6.33
N LEU A 35 -8.18 11.81 5.02
CA LEU A 35 -9.51 12.22 4.59
C LEU A 35 -10.53 11.07 4.64
N TYR A 36 -10.13 9.84 4.35
CA TYR A 36 -11.03 8.68 4.51
C TYR A 36 -11.42 8.48 5.97
N ASP A 37 -10.46 8.55 6.90
CA ASP A 37 -10.77 8.42 8.32
C ASP A 37 -11.76 9.49 8.79
N ARG A 38 -11.53 10.76 8.43
CA ARG A 38 -12.46 11.85 8.76
C ARG A 38 -13.85 11.65 8.14
N LEU A 39 -13.92 11.13 6.92
CA LEU A 39 -15.21 10.83 6.26
C LEU A 39 -15.92 9.68 6.96
N VAL A 40 -15.20 8.64 7.37
CA VAL A 40 -15.77 7.54 8.16
C VAL A 40 -16.26 8.03 9.52
N GLU A 41 -15.51 8.90 10.20
CA GLU A 41 -15.92 9.46 11.49
C GLU A 41 -17.27 10.18 11.41
N ILE A 42 -17.51 11.00 10.38
CA ILE A 42 -18.76 11.74 10.21
C ILE A 42 -19.90 10.92 9.57
N ALA A 43 -19.59 9.78 8.95
CA ALA A 43 -20.62 8.91 8.38
C ALA A 43 -21.63 8.47 9.45
N THR A 44 -22.91 8.51 9.13
CA THR A 44 -24.00 8.24 10.09
C THR A 44 -24.52 6.82 10.07
N ASN A 45 -24.18 6.04 9.04
CA ASN A 45 -24.62 4.66 8.88
C ASN A 45 -23.64 3.68 9.52
N ASP A 46 -24.12 2.48 9.85
CA ASP A 46 -23.31 1.39 10.45
C ASP A 46 -22.34 0.74 9.45
N ILE A 47 -22.57 0.92 8.16
CA ILE A 47 -21.74 0.39 7.09
C ILE A 47 -21.11 1.56 6.34
N VAL A 48 -19.82 1.46 6.07
CA VAL A 48 -19.05 2.41 5.27
C VAL A 48 -18.43 1.70 4.08
N MET A 49 -18.30 2.42 2.98
CA MET A 49 -17.59 1.95 1.78
C MET A 49 -16.52 2.96 1.41
N ILE A 50 -15.28 2.50 1.32
CA ILE A 50 -14.19 3.29 0.76
C ILE A 50 -14.31 3.26 -0.76
N TYR A 51 -14.49 4.45 -1.34
CA TYR A 51 -14.82 4.61 -2.75
C TYR A 51 -14.00 5.72 -3.39
N HIS A 52 -13.43 5.46 -4.56
CA HIS A 52 -12.64 6.46 -5.28
C HIS A 52 -13.52 7.33 -6.19
N ALA A 53 -13.17 8.61 -6.32
CA ALA A 53 -13.95 9.57 -7.10
C ALA A 53 -13.92 9.30 -8.63
N ASP A 54 -12.99 8.47 -9.10
CA ASP A 54 -12.84 8.07 -10.50
C ASP A 54 -13.48 6.70 -10.82
N MET A 55 -14.40 6.25 -9.96
CA MET A 55 -15.16 5.02 -10.16
C MET A 55 -16.63 5.31 -10.45
N TYR A 56 -17.17 4.68 -11.47
CA TYR A 56 -18.60 4.65 -11.78
C TYR A 56 -19.24 3.40 -11.19
N ALA A 57 -20.26 3.56 -10.35
CA ALA A 57 -21.00 2.45 -9.75
C ALA A 57 -21.97 1.84 -10.77
N CYS A 58 -21.75 0.57 -11.14
CA CYS A 58 -22.71 -0.15 -11.97
C CYS A 58 -23.97 -0.52 -11.16
N PRO A 59 -25.14 -0.72 -11.83
CA PRO A 59 -26.38 -1.04 -11.16
C PRO A 59 -26.27 -2.25 -10.23
N ASN A 60 -26.88 -2.16 -9.04
CA ASN A 60 -26.88 -3.17 -7.98
C ASN A 60 -25.50 -3.51 -7.36
N MET A 61 -24.46 -2.74 -7.62
CA MET A 61 -23.14 -2.97 -7.03
C MET A 61 -23.21 -3.02 -5.49
N ASP A 62 -23.88 -2.06 -4.88
CA ASP A 62 -24.11 -1.96 -3.44
C ASP A 62 -24.90 -3.16 -2.90
N VAL A 63 -25.96 -3.57 -3.57
CA VAL A 63 -26.77 -4.74 -3.20
C VAL A 63 -25.94 -6.02 -3.20
N GLU A 64 -25.10 -6.21 -4.23
CA GLU A 64 -24.26 -7.40 -4.36
C GLU A 64 -23.13 -7.41 -3.32
N VAL A 65 -22.55 -6.27 -2.98
CA VAL A 65 -21.57 -6.15 -1.89
C VAL A 65 -22.23 -6.47 -0.53
N LEU A 66 -23.39 -5.89 -0.26
CA LEU A 66 -24.10 -6.08 1.02
C LEU A 66 -24.58 -7.51 1.24
N LYS A 67 -24.82 -8.31 0.19
CA LYS A 67 -25.17 -9.73 0.33
C LYS A 67 -24.12 -10.56 1.07
N HIS A 68 -22.85 -10.19 0.93
CA HIS A 68 -21.74 -10.91 1.51
C HIS A 68 -21.20 -10.26 2.79
N LEU A 69 -21.61 -9.00 3.07
CA LEU A 69 -21.11 -8.25 4.21
C LEU A 69 -21.67 -8.75 5.53
N GLN A 70 -20.78 -9.09 6.44
CA GLN A 70 -21.06 -9.51 7.83
C GLN A 70 -19.96 -8.96 8.74
N ARG A 71 -20.18 -8.94 10.05
CA ARG A 71 -19.12 -8.62 11.02
C ARG A 71 -17.93 -9.56 10.83
N GLY A 72 -16.73 -9.02 10.87
CA GLY A 72 -15.50 -9.75 10.59
C GLY A 72 -15.21 -9.99 9.11
N LYS A 73 -15.94 -9.32 8.20
CA LYS A 73 -15.71 -9.41 6.75
C LYS A 73 -15.51 -8.03 6.14
N VAL A 74 -14.65 -7.98 5.13
CA VAL A 74 -14.46 -6.85 4.22
C VAL A 74 -14.82 -7.30 2.82
N VAL A 75 -15.73 -6.58 2.16
CA VAL A 75 -16.28 -7.00 0.87
C VAL A 75 -16.02 -5.96 -0.21
N SER A 76 -15.36 -6.38 -1.28
CA SER A 76 -15.02 -5.54 -2.44
C SER A 76 -15.95 -5.81 -3.61
N ALA A 77 -16.23 -4.78 -4.42
CA ALA A 77 -16.77 -4.94 -5.76
C ALA A 77 -15.65 -5.28 -6.76
N THR A 78 -16.03 -5.89 -7.90
CA THR A 78 -15.09 -6.15 -8.99
C THR A 78 -14.94 -4.91 -9.88
N ARG A 79 -13.70 -4.60 -10.20
CA ARG A 79 -13.35 -3.50 -11.10
C ARG A 79 -13.37 -3.93 -12.55
N ILE A 80 -13.94 -3.08 -13.40
CA ILE A 80 -13.76 -3.08 -14.85
C ILE A 80 -12.88 -1.87 -15.14
N GLU A 81 -11.75 -2.05 -15.82
CA GLU A 81 -10.74 -1.01 -16.04
C GLU A 81 -10.32 -0.95 -17.51
N PRO A 82 -10.01 0.24 -18.05
CA PRO A 82 -9.29 0.33 -19.31
C PRO A 82 -7.89 -0.28 -19.18
N PRO A 83 -7.25 -0.74 -20.27
CA PRO A 83 -5.98 -1.47 -20.25
C PRO A 83 -4.77 -0.56 -19.95
N LEU A 84 -4.81 0.17 -18.84
CA LEU A 84 -3.73 1.03 -18.35
C LEU A 84 -2.75 0.29 -17.45
N HIS A 85 -3.27 -0.63 -16.64
CA HIS A 85 -2.48 -1.49 -15.75
C HIS A 85 -2.38 -2.91 -16.32
N PRO A 86 -1.36 -3.68 -15.93
CA PRO A 86 -1.25 -5.08 -16.32
C PRO A 86 -2.52 -5.86 -16.04
N ASP A 87 -2.80 -6.87 -16.86
CA ASP A 87 -3.89 -7.81 -16.66
C ASP A 87 -3.70 -8.61 -15.37
N GLY A 88 -4.81 -9.01 -14.76
CA GLY A 88 -4.85 -9.83 -13.56
C GLY A 88 -6.22 -10.49 -13.37
N PRO A 89 -6.27 -11.64 -12.67
CA PRO A 89 -7.53 -12.36 -12.47
C PRO A 89 -8.49 -11.68 -11.48
N GLU A 90 -8.05 -10.60 -10.83
CA GLU A 90 -8.81 -9.85 -9.82
C GLU A 90 -9.68 -8.73 -10.42
N LYS A 91 -9.60 -8.52 -11.72
CA LYS A 91 -10.34 -7.47 -12.43
C LYS A 91 -10.70 -7.88 -13.84
N ILE A 92 -11.44 -7.02 -14.53
CA ILE A 92 -11.80 -7.19 -15.94
C ILE A 92 -11.18 -6.03 -16.72
N LEU A 93 -10.42 -6.31 -17.77
CA LEU A 93 -9.91 -5.30 -18.68
C LEU A 93 -10.86 -5.13 -19.85
N GLU A 94 -11.65 -4.05 -19.83
CA GLU A 94 -12.52 -3.61 -20.92
C GLU A 94 -12.56 -2.08 -20.95
N ASP A 95 -12.55 -1.52 -22.15
CA ASP A 95 -12.40 -0.10 -22.36
C ASP A 95 -13.74 0.55 -22.73
N PHE A 96 -14.32 1.28 -21.80
CA PHE A 96 -15.52 2.10 -22.00
C PHE A 96 -15.23 3.61 -21.96
N GLY A 97 -13.98 4.00 -22.20
CA GLY A 97 -13.50 5.37 -22.18
C GLY A 97 -12.63 5.68 -20.96
N ILE A 98 -11.68 6.59 -21.16
CA ILE A 98 -10.75 7.06 -20.10
C ILE A 98 -11.01 8.52 -19.71
N GLU A 99 -11.81 9.24 -20.49
CA GLU A 99 -12.25 10.62 -20.24
C GLU A 99 -13.78 10.68 -20.18
N PRO A 100 -14.37 11.66 -19.49
CA PRO A 100 -15.82 11.81 -19.42
C PRO A 100 -16.49 11.87 -20.79
N GLU A 101 -15.82 12.51 -21.76
CA GLU A 101 -16.31 12.68 -23.13
C GLU A 101 -16.27 11.39 -23.96
N GLU A 102 -15.42 10.44 -23.57
CA GLU A 102 -15.30 9.12 -24.21
C GLU A 102 -16.15 8.06 -23.52
N PHE A 103 -16.68 8.34 -22.33
CA PHE A 103 -17.34 7.34 -21.50
C PHE A 103 -18.59 6.76 -22.17
N ASN A 104 -18.51 5.49 -22.54
CA ASN A 104 -19.60 4.73 -23.12
C ASN A 104 -20.41 4.00 -22.03
N GLU A 105 -21.26 4.75 -21.33
CA GLU A 105 -22.10 4.22 -20.27
C GLU A 105 -23.02 3.08 -20.76
N GLN A 106 -23.64 3.25 -21.93
CA GLN A 106 -24.55 2.23 -22.47
C GLN A 106 -23.81 0.92 -22.75
N GLY A 107 -22.65 0.97 -23.38
CA GLY A 107 -21.83 -0.21 -23.65
C GLY A 107 -21.39 -0.91 -22.37
N LEU A 108 -20.99 -0.14 -21.34
CA LEU A 108 -20.68 -0.67 -20.02
C LEU A 108 -21.87 -1.41 -19.39
N LEU A 109 -23.06 -0.82 -19.40
CA LEU A 109 -24.25 -1.41 -18.80
C LEU A 109 -24.70 -2.69 -19.54
N GLU A 110 -24.57 -2.72 -20.87
CA GLU A 110 -24.82 -3.91 -21.68
C GLU A 110 -23.81 -5.03 -21.33
N PHE A 111 -22.53 -4.69 -21.28
CA PHE A 111 -21.46 -5.63 -20.89
C PHE A 111 -21.69 -6.23 -19.50
N VAL A 112 -21.97 -5.41 -18.48
CA VAL A 112 -22.24 -5.86 -17.11
C VAL A 112 -23.45 -6.81 -17.07
N ARG A 113 -24.52 -6.49 -17.81
CA ARG A 113 -25.72 -7.34 -17.88
C ARG A 113 -25.40 -8.70 -18.50
N GLU A 114 -24.65 -8.73 -19.61
CA GLU A 114 -24.25 -9.96 -20.29
C GLU A 114 -23.32 -10.80 -19.42
N PHE A 115 -22.31 -10.17 -18.80
CA PHE A 115 -21.37 -10.82 -17.90
C PHE A 115 -22.08 -11.46 -16.70
N THR A 116 -23.02 -10.75 -16.09
CA THR A 116 -23.81 -11.23 -14.94
C THR A 116 -24.70 -12.40 -15.32
N THR A 117 -25.25 -12.40 -16.56
CA THR A 117 -26.16 -13.43 -17.05
C THR A 117 -25.44 -14.71 -17.48
N ALA A 118 -24.20 -14.59 -17.93
CA ALA A 118 -23.42 -15.69 -18.52
C ALA A 118 -23.00 -16.79 -17.53
N LYS A 119 -23.37 -16.73 -16.23
CA LYS A 119 -23.03 -17.72 -15.20
C LYS A 119 -21.56 -18.19 -15.25
N ASN A 120 -20.63 -17.25 -15.26
CA ASN A 120 -19.19 -17.51 -15.41
C ASN A 120 -18.53 -18.25 -14.22
N GLY A 121 -19.31 -18.96 -13.42
CA GLY A 121 -18.81 -19.91 -12.42
C GLY A 121 -18.19 -19.33 -11.16
N ARG A 122 -17.90 -18.03 -11.13
CA ARG A 122 -17.38 -17.33 -9.96
C ARG A 122 -18.42 -16.35 -9.42
N ASP A 123 -18.86 -16.58 -8.19
CA ASP A 123 -19.66 -15.61 -7.47
C ASP A 123 -18.80 -14.74 -6.54
N ILE A 124 -17.79 -15.35 -5.93
CA ILE A 124 -16.85 -14.68 -5.02
C ILE A 124 -15.42 -15.19 -5.22
N THR A 125 -14.44 -14.36 -4.90
CA THR A 125 -13.03 -14.72 -4.69
C THR A 125 -12.53 -14.15 -3.39
N ASP A 126 -11.44 -14.68 -2.88
CA ASP A 126 -10.74 -14.16 -1.73
C ASP A 126 -9.75 -13.08 -2.21
N GLY A 127 -10.00 -11.83 -1.87
CA GLY A 127 -9.17 -10.71 -2.28
C GLY A 127 -9.79 -9.39 -1.85
N ILE A 128 -9.01 -8.32 -1.93
CA ILE A 128 -9.47 -6.99 -1.53
C ILE A 128 -8.82 -5.89 -2.36
N PHE A 129 -9.64 -5.00 -2.88
CA PHE A 129 -9.23 -3.71 -3.44
C PHE A 129 -10.42 -2.74 -3.41
N ALA A 130 -10.16 -1.43 -3.49
CA ALA A 130 -11.24 -0.44 -3.59
C ALA A 130 -12.12 -0.64 -4.85
N PRO A 131 -13.46 -0.44 -4.77
CA PRO A 131 -14.18 -0.06 -3.56
C PRO A 131 -14.46 -1.26 -2.66
N TRP A 132 -14.38 -1.05 -1.37
CA TRP A 132 -14.66 -2.09 -0.38
C TRP A 132 -15.51 -1.56 0.78
N ALA A 133 -16.36 -2.41 1.33
CA ALA A 133 -17.27 -2.10 2.41
C ALA A 133 -16.93 -2.90 3.68
N ILE A 134 -17.18 -2.26 4.83
CA ILE A 134 -16.99 -2.82 6.16
C ILE A 134 -17.98 -2.19 7.13
N TYR A 135 -18.25 -2.81 8.27
CA TYR A 135 -18.92 -2.12 9.37
C TYR A 135 -18.05 -0.99 9.93
N LYS A 136 -18.65 0.18 10.15
CA LYS A 136 -17.95 1.37 10.66
C LYS A 136 -17.17 1.09 11.94
N ASP A 137 -17.80 0.39 12.90
CA ASP A 137 -17.16 0.07 14.17
C ASP A 137 -15.94 -0.84 13.98
N ASP A 138 -15.98 -1.77 13.01
CA ASP A 138 -14.86 -2.64 12.67
C ASP A 138 -13.71 -1.85 12.06
N PHE A 139 -14.02 -0.88 11.18
CA PHE A 139 -13.02 0.04 10.62
C PHE A 139 -12.33 0.88 11.71
N LEU A 140 -13.13 1.42 12.64
CA LEU A 140 -12.61 2.23 13.76
C LEU A 140 -11.82 1.38 14.76
N ALA A 141 -12.25 0.14 15.01
CA ALA A 141 -11.57 -0.79 15.91
C ALA A 141 -10.17 -1.18 15.41
N ILE A 142 -9.99 -1.29 14.08
CA ILE A 142 -8.68 -1.56 13.48
C ILE A 142 -7.80 -0.30 13.38
N GLY A 143 -8.33 0.87 13.78
CA GLY A 143 -7.61 2.14 13.83
C GLY A 143 -7.62 2.95 12.53
N GLY A 144 -8.48 2.61 11.55
CA GLY A 144 -8.55 3.31 10.28
C GLY A 144 -7.27 3.21 9.45
N TYR A 145 -7.02 4.19 8.60
CA TYR A 145 -5.77 4.28 7.83
C TYR A 145 -4.63 4.83 8.68
N ASP A 146 -3.40 4.37 8.42
CA ASP A 146 -2.22 4.86 9.15
C ASP A 146 -1.69 6.16 8.52
N PRO A 147 -1.68 7.29 9.28
CA PRO A 147 -1.16 8.56 8.79
C PRO A 147 0.32 8.55 8.41
N LEU A 148 1.06 7.49 8.76
CA LEU A 148 2.44 7.24 8.33
C LEU A 148 2.59 7.31 6.80
N TYR A 149 1.52 6.97 6.06
CA TYR A 149 1.50 6.94 4.59
C TYR A 149 0.91 8.20 3.96
N ALA A 150 0.57 9.21 4.75
CA ALA A 150 0.04 10.45 4.20
C ALA A 150 1.05 11.14 3.26
N PRO A 151 0.61 11.72 2.15
CA PRO A 151 -0.77 11.83 1.69
C PRO A 151 -1.30 10.60 0.95
N GLN A 152 -0.44 9.67 0.50
CA GLN A 152 -0.83 8.49 -0.27
C GLN A 152 0.33 7.49 -0.45
N SER A 153 0.01 6.32 -1.00
CA SER A 153 0.89 5.19 -1.34
C SER A 153 1.20 4.29 -0.16
N LYS A 154 0.91 3.00 -0.31
CA LYS A 154 1.02 1.90 0.66
C LYS A 154 -0.05 1.88 1.79
N GLU A 155 -0.90 2.90 1.90
CA GLU A 155 -2.00 2.96 2.87
C GLU A 155 -2.97 1.79 2.74
N ASP A 156 -3.35 1.45 1.49
CA ASP A 156 -4.24 0.31 1.22
C ASP A 156 -3.59 -1.02 1.62
N SER A 157 -2.32 -1.21 1.24
CA SER A 157 -1.59 -2.44 1.59
C SER A 157 -1.41 -2.59 3.11
N ASP A 158 -1.24 -1.48 3.82
CA ASP A 158 -1.13 -1.47 5.27
C ASP A 158 -2.46 -1.88 5.94
N ILE A 159 -3.57 -1.24 5.57
CA ILE A 159 -4.85 -1.55 6.17
C ILE A 159 -5.31 -2.97 5.83
N PHE A 160 -5.02 -3.46 4.61
CA PHE A 160 -5.34 -4.82 4.20
C PHE A 160 -4.54 -5.86 4.98
N ASN A 161 -3.25 -5.60 5.23
CA ASN A 161 -2.45 -6.44 6.12
C ASN A 161 -3.08 -6.51 7.52
N ARG A 162 -3.49 -5.36 8.08
CA ARG A 162 -4.13 -5.32 9.40
C ARG A 162 -5.46 -6.06 9.44
N PHE A 163 -6.29 -5.98 8.39
CA PHE A 163 -7.51 -6.79 8.30
C PHE A 163 -7.20 -8.29 8.35
N VAL A 164 -6.24 -8.76 7.56
CA VAL A 164 -5.87 -10.18 7.53
C VAL A 164 -5.34 -10.65 8.89
N LEU A 165 -4.47 -9.88 9.55
CA LEU A 165 -3.92 -10.22 10.87
C LEU A 165 -4.98 -10.19 11.97
N ALA A 166 -5.95 -9.30 11.89
CA ALA A 166 -7.08 -9.25 12.81
C ALA A 166 -8.14 -10.35 12.53
N GLY A 167 -7.92 -11.21 11.53
CA GLY A 167 -8.79 -12.34 11.21
C GLY A 167 -10.01 -11.98 10.38
N TYR A 168 -10.03 -10.81 9.71
CA TYR A 168 -11.11 -10.48 8.79
C TYR A 168 -11.04 -11.34 7.54
N GLU A 169 -12.20 -11.84 7.12
CA GLU A 169 -12.36 -12.49 5.83
C GLU A 169 -12.48 -11.45 4.72
N THR A 170 -11.64 -11.55 3.69
CA THR A 170 -11.71 -10.68 2.52
C THR A 170 -12.49 -11.36 1.40
N ILE A 171 -13.47 -10.66 0.84
CA ILE A 171 -14.35 -11.18 -0.21
C ILE A 171 -14.41 -10.16 -1.34
N GLN A 172 -14.18 -10.62 -2.57
CA GLN A 172 -14.49 -9.87 -3.77
C GLN A 172 -15.72 -10.50 -4.43
N THR A 173 -16.78 -9.73 -4.65
CA THR A 173 -17.97 -10.20 -5.37
C THR A 173 -17.85 -9.97 -6.87
N TRP A 174 -18.09 -11.04 -7.67
CA TRP A 174 -18.13 -11.00 -9.14
C TRP A 174 -19.55 -10.75 -9.67
N ARG A 175 -20.42 -10.15 -8.83
CA ARG A 175 -21.79 -9.74 -9.20
C ARG A 175 -22.01 -8.24 -9.05
N GLY A 176 -21.18 -7.56 -8.23
CA GLY A 176 -21.18 -6.12 -8.07
C GLY A 176 -19.97 -5.50 -8.78
N PHE A 177 -20.20 -4.54 -9.70
CA PHE A 177 -19.16 -3.98 -10.55
C PHE A 177 -19.03 -2.48 -10.41
N VAL A 178 -17.81 -2.01 -10.58
CA VAL A 178 -17.52 -0.58 -10.83
C VAL A 178 -16.67 -0.44 -12.07
N TYR A 179 -16.87 0.64 -12.81
CA TYR A 179 -15.94 1.03 -13.87
C TYR A 179 -14.95 2.04 -13.29
N HIS A 180 -13.68 1.65 -13.23
CA HIS A 180 -12.61 2.46 -12.67
C HIS A 180 -11.84 3.13 -13.80
N MET A 181 -12.07 4.43 -14.01
CA MET A 181 -11.43 5.20 -15.07
C MET A 181 -9.92 5.37 -14.89
N THR A 182 -9.42 5.06 -13.70
CA THR A 182 -8.03 5.05 -13.22
C THR A 182 -7.29 6.38 -13.32
N CYS A 183 -6.36 6.61 -12.39
CA CYS A 183 -5.36 7.67 -12.47
C CYS A 183 -5.89 9.10 -12.65
N ARG A 184 -7.05 9.44 -12.06
CA ARG A 184 -7.72 10.75 -12.16
C ARG A 184 -7.33 11.75 -11.07
N GLY A 185 -6.21 11.56 -10.42
CA GLY A 185 -5.76 12.50 -9.39
C GLY A 185 -5.35 13.86 -9.97
N SER A 186 -5.47 14.91 -9.15
CA SER A 186 -5.12 16.32 -9.47
C SER A 186 -3.69 16.57 -9.95
N ARG A 187 -2.85 15.53 -9.99
CA ARG A 187 -1.46 15.60 -10.47
C ARG A 187 -1.31 15.39 -11.98
N PHE A 188 -2.34 14.92 -12.66
CA PHE A 188 -2.31 14.60 -14.07
C PHE A 188 -2.97 15.71 -14.89
N LYS A 189 -2.22 16.79 -15.13
CA LYS A 189 -2.72 17.93 -15.91
C LYS A 189 -3.10 17.57 -17.34
N ASP A 190 -2.42 16.56 -17.90
CA ASP A 190 -2.57 16.16 -19.30
C ASP A 190 -3.56 14.99 -19.48
N GLY A 191 -4.11 14.44 -18.37
CA GLY A 191 -5.02 13.27 -18.44
C GLY A 191 -4.36 11.98 -18.93
N ALA A 192 -5.17 10.97 -19.19
CA ALA A 192 -4.75 9.75 -19.84
C ALA A 192 -4.72 9.95 -21.37
N LEU A 193 -3.73 9.37 -22.01
CA LEU A 193 -3.53 9.47 -23.46
C LEU A 193 -3.61 8.07 -24.10
N ARG A 194 -3.94 8.04 -25.39
CA ARG A 194 -3.86 6.82 -26.19
C ARG A 194 -2.72 6.90 -27.18
N ASN A 195 -1.93 5.84 -27.30
CA ASN A 195 -0.96 5.72 -28.37
C ASN A 195 -1.68 5.34 -29.70
N PRO A 196 -0.98 5.37 -30.87
CA PRO A 196 -1.59 4.99 -32.15
C PRO A 196 -2.14 3.55 -32.20
N ALA A 197 -1.70 2.67 -31.30
CA ALA A 197 -2.22 1.30 -31.15
C ALA A 197 -3.45 1.22 -30.22
N GLY A 198 -3.95 2.36 -29.72
CA GLY A 198 -5.09 2.45 -28.81
C GLY A 198 -4.77 2.13 -27.32
N GLN A 199 -3.51 1.84 -26.98
CA GLN A 199 -3.14 1.57 -25.59
C GLN A 199 -3.15 2.86 -24.78
N VAL A 200 -3.68 2.78 -23.57
CA VAL A 200 -3.75 3.89 -22.65
C VAL A 200 -2.42 4.07 -21.91
N PHE A 201 -1.96 5.30 -21.77
CA PHE A 201 -0.81 5.64 -20.94
C PHE A 201 -0.99 7.02 -20.31
N MET A 202 -0.24 7.30 -19.25
CA MET A 202 -0.30 8.56 -18.56
C MET A 202 1.04 9.30 -18.62
N LYS A 203 1.01 10.46 -19.22
CA LYS A 203 2.15 11.35 -19.26
C LYS A 203 2.32 12.08 -17.93
N GLY A 204 3.54 12.09 -17.39
CA GLY A 204 3.87 12.79 -16.16
C GLY A 204 3.40 12.09 -14.87
N ARG A 205 2.97 10.83 -14.94
CA ARG A 205 2.64 10.02 -13.75
C ARG A 205 3.82 9.87 -12.80
N GLU A 206 5.02 9.77 -13.36
CA GLU A 206 6.28 9.56 -12.62
C GLU A 206 7.02 10.89 -12.44
N SER A 207 6.35 11.93 -11.90
CA SER A 207 7.06 13.13 -11.47
C SER A 207 8.01 12.81 -10.32
N ASP A 208 9.12 13.55 -10.21
CA ASP A 208 10.10 13.37 -9.13
C ASP A 208 9.43 13.43 -7.75
N GLU A 209 8.47 14.34 -7.57
CA GLU A 209 7.71 14.45 -6.32
C GLU A 209 6.88 13.18 -6.04
N TRP A 210 6.25 12.61 -7.06
CA TRP A 210 5.46 11.38 -6.91
C TRP A 210 6.37 10.17 -6.60
N LEU A 211 7.52 10.08 -7.28
CA LEU A 211 8.51 9.03 -7.04
C LEU A 211 9.05 9.11 -5.61
N GLU A 212 9.46 10.29 -5.15
CA GLU A 212 9.97 10.46 -3.78
C GLU A 212 8.88 10.14 -2.74
N GLN A 213 7.63 10.55 -2.96
CA GLN A 213 6.51 10.19 -2.09
C GLN A 213 6.32 8.68 -2.01
N ASN A 214 6.36 8.00 -3.15
CA ASN A 214 6.19 6.54 -3.21
C ASN A 214 7.37 5.81 -2.53
N LEU A 215 8.60 6.27 -2.74
CA LEU A 215 9.80 5.73 -2.09
C LEU A 215 9.74 5.92 -0.57
N ARG A 216 9.35 7.09 -0.10
CA ARG A 216 9.16 7.37 1.33
C ARG A 216 8.14 6.42 1.97
N SER A 217 6.98 6.27 1.34
CA SER A 217 5.94 5.36 1.84
C SER A 217 6.40 3.90 1.79
N THR A 218 7.19 3.52 0.79
CA THR A 218 7.79 2.19 0.69
C THR A 218 8.78 1.94 1.83
N ARG A 219 9.68 2.87 2.13
CA ARG A 219 10.61 2.76 3.28
C ARG A 219 9.84 2.60 4.60
N ASN A 220 8.80 3.40 4.80
CA ASN A 220 7.96 3.32 5.99
C ASN A 220 7.19 2.00 6.08
N PHE A 221 6.72 1.47 4.95
CA PHE A 221 6.08 0.15 4.90
C PHE A 221 7.06 -0.96 5.31
N ILE A 222 8.28 -0.94 4.78
CA ILE A 222 9.32 -1.92 5.15
C ILE A 222 9.69 -1.80 6.63
N ARG A 223 9.86 -0.58 7.17
CA ARG A 223 10.12 -0.37 8.62
C ARG A 223 9.02 -0.97 9.48
N LYS A 224 7.74 -0.80 9.07
CA LYS A 224 6.59 -1.31 9.81
C LYS A 224 6.46 -2.83 9.68
N TRP A 225 6.56 -3.36 8.47
CA TRP A 225 6.21 -4.75 8.15
C TRP A 225 7.40 -5.69 8.03
N GLY A 226 8.61 -5.19 7.77
CA GLY A 226 9.82 -5.98 7.57
C GLY A 226 9.96 -6.57 6.16
N HIS A 227 9.07 -6.21 5.24
CA HIS A 227 9.06 -6.71 3.86
C HIS A 227 8.41 -5.70 2.90
N MET A 228 8.61 -5.89 1.59
CA MET A 228 7.86 -5.17 0.56
C MET A 228 6.40 -5.59 0.55
N VAL A 229 5.53 -4.77 -0.05
CA VAL A 229 4.15 -5.17 -0.32
C VAL A 229 4.14 -6.47 -1.11
N LYS A 230 3.41 -7.46 -0.60
CA LYS A 230 3.19 -8.76 -1.24
C LYS A 230 1.71 -9.12 -1.20
N HIS A 231 1.24 -9.73 -2.26
CA HIS A 231 -0.12 -10.24 -2.38
C HIS A 231 -0.16 -11.41 -3.38
N ASP A 232 -1.19 -12.20 -3.31
CA ASP A 232 -1.47 -13.23 -4.32
C ASP A 232 -2.06 -12.61 -5.60
N LEU A 233 -2.47 -13.46 -6.53
CA LEU A 233 -3.06 -13.05 -7.80
C LEU A 233 -4.40 -12.33 -7.67
N TYR A 234 -5.09 -12.47 -6.54
CA TYR A 234 -6.37 -11.81 -6.24
C TYR A 234 -6.22 -10.63 -5.28
N LEU A 235 -4.99 -10.14 -5.10
CA LEU A 235 -4.62 -9.04 -4.21
C LEU A 235 -4.84 -9.32 -2.71
N LYS A 236 -5.01 -10.58 -2.32
CA LYS A 236 -4.99 -10.95 -0.91
C LYS A 236 -3.58 -10.77 -0.35
N PRO A 237 -3.41 -10.05 0.78
CA PRO A 237 -2.10 -9.83 1.37
C PRO A 237 -1.37 -11.13 1.70
N ILE A 238 -0.07 -11.17 1.39
CA ILE A 238 0.90 -12.15 1.89
C ILE A 238 1.80 -11.42 2.88
N ILE A 239 1.81 -11.86 4.13
CA ILE A 239 2.47 -11.15 5.23
C ILE A 239 3.58 -12.03 5.82
N PRO A 240 4.82 -11.96 5.28
CA PRO A 240 5.96 -12.66 5.83
C PRO A 240 6.23 -12.29 7.29
N PRO A 241 6.87 -13.15 8.08
CA PRO A 241 7.22 -12.82 9.46
C PRO A 241 8.17 -11.62 9.53
N LYS A 242 8.07 -10.83 10.59
CA LYS A 242 9.02 -9.77 10.89
C LYS A 242 9.92 -10.21 12.04
N TYR A 243 11.23 -10.19 11.81
CA TYR A 243 12.24 -10.60 12.79
C TYR A 243 12.96 -9.39 13.39
N ASP A 244 13.54 -9.57 14.57
CA ASP A 244 14.50 -8.65 15.13
C ASP A 244 15.86 -8.83 14.47
N ILE A 245 16.15 -7.99 13.47
CA ILE A 245 17.37 -8.05 12.65
C ILE A 245 18.28 -6.85 12.96
N GLY A 246 19.50 -7.12 13.39
CA GLY A 246 20.57 -6.13 13.45
C GLY A 246 21.50 -6.25 12.23
N PHE A 247 21.68 -5.17 11.47
CA PHE A 247 22.69 -5.10 10.41
C PHE A 247 24.00 -4.50 10.97
N VAL A 248 25.13 -5.13 10.65
CA VAL A 248 26.46 -4.54 10.79
C VAL A 248 26.97 -4.27 9.38
N ALA A 249 26.86 -3.03 8.94
CA ALA A 249 27.14 -2.61 7.57
C ALA A 249 28.46 -1.83 7.53
N TYR A 250 29.54 -2.48 7.07
CA TYR A 250 30.82 -1.82 6.86
C TYR A 250 30.80 -0.99 5.59
N ASN A 251 31.56 0.11 5.57
CA ASN A 251 31.71 1.00 4.41
C ASN A 251 30.38 1.53 3.84
N CYS A 252 29.40 1.80 4.70
CA CYS A 252 28.06 2.24 4.35
C CYS A 252 27.98 3.77 4.34
N ASP A 253 27.85 4.39 3.17
CA ASP A 253 27.59 5.82 3.00
C ASP A 253 26.11 6.16 3.18
N SER A 254 25.76 7.46 3.09
CA SER A 254 24.38 7.94 3.31
C SER A 254 23.39 7.37 2.28
N ASN A 255 23.77 7.13 1.03
CA ASN A 255 22.92 6.56 0.00
C ASN A 255 22.63 5.08 0.29
N LEU A 256 23.67 4.30 0.60
CA LEU A 256 23.51 2.89 0.99
C LEU A 256 22.71 2.76 2.29
N LEU A 257 22.90 3.67 3.22
CA LEU A 257 22.13 3.71 4.47
C LEU A 257 20.63 3.93 4.21
N LYS A 258 20.27 4.78 3.27
CA LYS A 258 18.89 5.03 2.83
C LYS A 258 18.22 3.76 2.29
N GLU A 259 18.97 2.92 1.60
CA GLU A 259 18.48 1.64 1.06
C GLU A 259 18.39 0.54 2.12
N LEU A 260 19.29 0.51 3.09
CA LEU A 260 19.47 -0.59 4.05
C LEU A 260 18.67 -0.43 5.34
N GLU A 261 18.59 0.80 5.89
CA GLU A 261 18.01 1.05 7.22
C GLU A 261 16.57 0.55 7.36
N PRO A 262 15.67 0.66 6.35
CA PRO A 262 14.30 0.19 6.49
C PRO A 262 14.15 -1.31 6.76
N TRP A 263 15.11 -2.12 6.35
CA TRP A 263 15.05 -3.59 6.35
C TRP A 263 15.44 -4.26 7.67
N CYS A 264 15.91 -3.50 8.64
CA CYS A 264 16.37 -4.03 9.92
C CYS A 264 15.75 -3.31 11.11
N SER A 265 15.84 -3.89 12.27
CA SER A 265 15.46 -3.24 13.55
C SER A 265 16.47 -2.16 13.91
N LYS A 266 17.77 -2.45 13.73
CA LYS A 266 18.88 -1.50 13.91
C LYS A 266 20.00 -1.78 12.92
N ILE A 267 20.66 -0.70 12.50
CA ILE A 267 21.86 -0.76 11.67
C ILE A 267 23.04 -0.14 12.44
N TYR A 268 24.17 -0.81 12.40
CA TYR A 268 25.41 -0.43 13.06
C TYR A 268 26.47 -0.11 11.99
N LEU A 269 27.01 1.09 12.03
CA LEU A 269 27.94 1.63 11.05
C LEU A 269 29.34 1.82 11.64
N ASP A 270 30.37 1.81 10.82
CA ASP A 270 31.72 2.21 11.21
C ASP A 270 31.74 3.65 11.75
N SER A 271 32.62 3.93 12.70
CA SER A 271 32.79 5.28 13.26
C SER A 271 33.19 6.33 12.20
N LYS A 272 33.85 5.92 11.13
CA LYS A 272 34.19 6.79 9.98
C LYS A 272 32.96 7.29 9.22
N ASN A 273 31.80 6.64 9.35
CA ASN A 273 30.55 7.01 8.71
C ASN A 273 29.63 7.86 9.59
N SER A 274 30.15 8.52 10.62
CA SER A 274 29.37 9.37 11.53
C SER A 274 28.69 10.54 10.84
N ASP A 275 29.34 11.11 9.82
CA ASP A 275 28.82 12.25 9.04
C ASP A 275 27.68 11.77 8.12
N ASP A 276 27.86 10.64 7.41
CA ASP A 276 26.83 9.98 6.59
C ASP A 276 25.56 9.69 7.43
N MET A 277 25.76 9.16 8.62
CA MET A 277 24.67 8.89 9.57
C MET A 277 23.90 10.16 9.95
N SER A 278 24.63 11.25 10.22
CA SER A 278 24.05 12.53 10.64
C SER A 278 23.29 13.18 9.49
N GLU A 279 23.82 13.11 8.27
CA GLU A 279 23.17 13.60 7.05
C GLU A 279 21.87 12.85 6.79
N TYR A 280 21.90 11.52 6.76
CA TYR A 280 20.71 10.70 6.55
C TYR A 280 19.61 10.94 7.59
N ARG A 281 19.96 11.02 8.88
CA ARG A 281 18.99 11.31 9.94
C ARG A 281 18.30 12.65 9.74
N LYS A 282 19.07 13.68 9.37
CA LYS A 282 18.53 15.03 9.14
C LYS A 282 17.54 15.04 7.98
N GLU A 283 17.81 14.29 6.93
CA GLU A 283 16.95 14.22 5.74
C GLU A 283 15.73 13.33 5.94
N GLU A 284 15.91 12.16 6.54
CA GLU A 284 14.86 11.15 6.60
C GLU A 284 13.97 11.25 7.84
N GLN A 285 14.44 11.74 9.01
CA GLN A 285 13.62 11.82 10.22
C GLN A 285 12.30 12.60 10.04
N PRO A 286 12.24 13.69 9.25
CA PRO A 286 10.97 14.37 8.97
C PRO A 286 9.97 13.53 8.16
N ASN A 287 10.42 12.45 7.53
CA ASN A 287 9.66 11.61 6.63
C ASN A 287 9.13 10.33 7.29
N THR A 288 9.41 10.13 8.57
CA THR A 288 9.04 8.90 9.27
C THR A 288 8.68 9.16 10.73
N GLN A 289 7.77 8.35 11.27
CA GLN A 289 7.45 8.32 12.70
C GLN A 289 8.41 7.43 13.50
N PHE A 290 9.23 6.63 12.84
CA PHE A 290 10.25 5.80 13.48
C PHE A 290 11.41 6.68 13.96
N ASN A 291 11.88 6.44 15.18
CA ASN A 291 13.01 7.16 15.75
C ASN A 291 14.32 6.65 15.14
N LEU A 292 14.90 7.41 14.22
CA LEU A 292 16.15 7.04 13.55
C LEU A 292 17.36 7.09 14.49
N ASP A 293 17.30 7.86 15.59
CA ASP A 293 18.35 7.83 16.60
C ASP A 293 18.40 6.50 17.36
N GLU A 294 17.26 5.81 17.47
CA GLU A 294 17.21 4.47 18.06
C GLU A 294 17.64 3.38 17.07
N ARG A 295 17.40 3.59 15.78
CA ARG A 295 17.60 2.60 14.72
C ARG A 295 19.02 2.60 14.15
N ILE A 296 19.72 3.72 14.17
CA ILE A 296 21.05 3.86 13.56
C ILE A 296 22.07 4.12 14.67
N LYS A 297 23.07 3.26 14.79
CA LYS A 297 24.10 3.33 15.82
C LYS A 297 25.50 3.22 15.18
N LEU A 298 26.49 3.75 15.88
CA LEU A 298 27.86 3.44 15.53
C LEU A 298 28.25 2.06 16.09
N TYR A 299 28.99 1.30 15.31
CA TYR A 299 29.56 0.04 15.74
C TYR A 299 30.58 0.30 16.85
N GLY A 300 30.40 -0.35 17.98
CA GLY A 300 31.26 -0.22 19.16
C GLY A 300 31.89 -1.56 19.54
N ASN A 301 32.42 -1.63 20.77
CA ASN A 301 33.02 -2.85 21.29
C ASN A 301 32.02 -3.96 21.69
N ASN A 302 30.72 -3.71 21.54
CA ASN A 302 29.67 -4.67 21.85
C ASN A 302 29.50 -5.69 20.73
N LYS A 303 29.31 -6.95 21.08
CA LYS A 303 28.96 -7.97 20.09
C LYS A 303 27.49 -7.78 19.67
N VAL A 304 27.28 -7.16 18.51
CA VAL A 304 25.94 -6.92 17.95
C VAL A 304 25.18 -8.24 17.79
N SER A 305 25.89 -9.32 17.47
CA SER A 305 25.34 -10.68 17.38
C SER A 305 24.69 -11.17 18.69
N GLU A 306 24.97 -10.54 19.83
CA GLU A 306 24.34 -10.87 21.12
C GLU A 306 23.10 -10.00 21.41
N MET A 307 22.90 -8.89 20.67
CA MET A 307 21.85 -7.90 20.92
C MET A 307 20.54 -8.14 20.16
N HIS A 308 20.59 -8.90 19.06
CA HIS A 308 19.46 -9.19 18.20
C HIS A 308 19.20 -10.69 18.07
N ASN A 309 17.98 -11.05 17.69
CA ASN A 309 17.68 -12.45 17.37
C ASN A 309 18.43 -12.91 16.12
N ILE A 310 18.60 -12.00 15.17
CA ILE A 310 19.35 -12.21 13.95
C ILE A 310 20.31 -11.03 13.76
N CYS A 311 21.59 -11.32 13.57
CA CYS A 311 22.59 -10.32 13.20
C CYS A 311 23.16 -10.68 11.82
N VAL A 312 23.27 -9.68 10.93
CA VAL A 312 23.82 -9.86 9.59
C VAL A 312 24.94 -8.86 9.38
N GLU A 313 26.15 -9.40 9.16
CA GLU A 313 27.36 -8.59 8.89
C GLU A 313 27.71 -8.64 7.42
N PHE A 314 28.03 -7.51 6.84
CA PHE A 314 28.43 -7.40 5.44
C PHE A 314 29.15 -6.08 5.12
N ASP A 315 29.88 -6.06 4.00
CA ASP A 315 30.47 -4.86 3.43
C ASP A 315 29.47 -4.24 2.43
N ALA A 316 28.92 -3.07 2.76
CA ALA A 316 27.89 -2.43 1.97
C ALA A 316 28.36 -2.02 0.56
N GLN A 317 29.66 -1.78 0.35
CA GLN A 317 30.21 -1.51 -0.98
C GLN A 317 30.25 -2.73 -1.90
N LYS A 318 30.05 -3.94 -1.37
CA LYS A 318 29.94 -5.17 -2.17
C LYS A 318 28.50 -5.49 -2.58
N LEU A 319 27.53 -4.66 -2.20
CA LEU A 319 26.15 -4.81 -2.62
C LEU A 319 26.01 -4.62 -4.13
N THR A 320 25.25 -5.50 -4.72
CA THR A 320 24.83 -5.48 -6.13
C THR A 320 23.31 -5.62 -6.18
N PRO A 321 22.64 -5.28 -7.29
CA PRO A 321 21.21 -5.53 -7.43
C PRO A 321 20.80 -7.00 -7.20
N GLN A 322 21.70 -7.94 -7.50
CA GLN A 322 21.46 -9.39 -7.35
C GLN A 322 21.50 -9.82 -5.88
N ASN A 323 22.55 -9.46 -5.13
CA ASN A 323 22.66 -9.88 -3.73
C ASN A 323 21.78 -9.01 -2.79
N PHE A 324 21.36 -7.83 -3.20
CA PHE A 324 20.37 -7.05 -2.48
C PHE A 324 19.01 -7.79 -2.39
N GLN A 325 18.71 -8.69 -3.35
CA GLN A 325 17.51 -9.55 -3.28
C GLN A 325 17.53 -10.50 -2.09
N ILE A 326 18.69 -10.82 -1.52
CA ILE A 326 18.80 -11.57 -0.27
C ILE A 326 18.19 -10.78 0.88
N ILE A 327 18.45 -9.47 0.95
CA ILE A 327 17.84 -8.57 1.94
C ILE A 327 16.33 -8.48 1.73
N VAL A 328 15.90 -8.29 0.49
CA VAL A 328 14.47 -8.15 0.12
C VAL A 328 13.65 -9.39 0.49
N ASN A 329 14.24 -10.58 0.34
CA ASN A 329 13.56 -11.85 0.60
C ASN A 329 14.00 -12.52 1.92
N MET A 330 14.74 -11.82 2.75
CA MET A 330 15.38 -12.38 3.95
C MET A 330 14.37 -13.03 4.89
N SER A 331 13.23 -12.40 5.13
CA SER A 331 12.21 -12.92 6.05
C SER A 331 11.68 -14.28 5.63
N GLU A 332 11.41 -14.47 4.33
CA GLU A 332 10.93 -15.74 3.81
C GLU A 332 12.05 -16.79 3.76
N MET A 333 13.24 -16.39 3.33
CA MET A 333 14.41 -17.30 3.32
C MET A 333 14.70 -17.84 4.72
N LEU A 334 14.63 -16.99 5.74
CA LEU A 334 14.81 -17.41 7.15
C LEU A 334 13.69 -18.33 7.63
N GLN A 335 12.43 -18.00 7.28
CA GLN A 335 11.27 -18.83 7.62
C GLN A 335 11.37 -20.21 6.97
N ASP A 336 11.72 -20.26 5.68
CA ASP A 336 11.78 -21.51 4.91
C ASP A 336 12.94 -22.40 5.33
N SER A 337 14.09 -21.81 5.67
CA SER A 337 15.25 -22.57 6.13
C SER A 337 15.04 -23.17 7.52
N GLY A 338 14.43 -22.43 8.43
CA GLY A 338 14.31 -22.81 9.84
C GLY A 338 15.65 -22.99 10.56
N GLU A 339 16.76 -22.58 9.95
CA GLU A 339 18.10 -22.80 10.48
C GLU A 339 18.49 -21.74 11.51
N VAL A 340 19.22 -22.16 12.54
CA VAL A 340 19.82 -21.31 13.56
C VAL A 340 21.33 -21.56 13.64
N GLY A 341 22.08 -20.59 14.15
CA GLY A 341 23.53 -20.66 14.28
C GLY A 341 24.24 -19.65 13.35
N GLU A 342 25.52 -19.94 13.08
CA GLU A 342 26.34 -19.12 12.18
C GLU A 342 26.32 -19.71 10.76
N MET A 343 26.12 -18.85 9.77
CA MET A 343 26.19 -19.25 8.36
C MET A 343 26.71 -18.09 7.50
N GLU A 344 27.25 -18.43 6.35
CA GLU A 344 27.69 -17.45 5.33
C GLU A 344 26.93 -17.72 4.04
N TYR A 345 26.40 -16.67 3.45
CA TYR A 345 25.75 -16.73 2.16
C TYR A 345 26.04 -15.46 1.34
N ASP A 346 26.69 -15.61 0.17
CA ASP A 346 27.19 -14.53 -0.67
C ASP A 346 28.16 -13.62 0.13
N ILE A 347 27.85 -12.32 0.28
CA ILE A 347 28.62 -11.36 1.07
C ILE A 347 28.20 -11.27 2.53
N PHE A 348 27.15 -11.98 2.92
CA PHE A 348 26.50 -11.87 4.22
C PHE A 348 26.97 -12.96 5.18
N LYS A 349 27.28 -12.57 6.40
CA LYS A 349 27.50 -13.47 7.51
C LYS A 349 26.35 -13.32 8.50
N PHE A 350 25.62 -14.42 8.71
CA PHE A 350 24.45 -14.49 9.60
C PHE A 350 24.83 -15.11 10.94
N TYR A 351 24.27 -14.53 12.00
CA TYR A 351 24.27 -15.07 13.35
C TYR A 351 22.81 -15.13 13.80
N ILE A 352 22.21 -16.32 13.77
CA ILE A 352 20.80 -16.54 14.05
C ILE A 352 20.67 -17.24 15.39
N LYS A 353 20.19 -16.54 16.43
CA LYS A 353 19.93 -17.09 17.76
C LYS A 353 18.56 -17.72 17.84
N SER A 354 17.55 -17.06 17.29
CA SER A 354 16.19 -17.55 17.20
C SER A 354 15.49 -16.98 15.97
N LEU A 355 14.44 -17.68 15.53
CA LEU A 355 13.52 -17.23 14.50
C LEU A 355 12.16 -16.79 15.09
N ASP A 356 12.19 -16.29 16.33
CA ASP A 356 11.03 -15.69 16.95
C ASP A 356 10.69 -14.39 16.21
N SER A 357 9.52 -14.33 15.61
CA SER A 357 9.03 -13.14 14.93
C SER A 357 8.35 -12.19 15.92
N TYR A 358 8.37 -10.90 15.61
CA TYR A 358 7.49 -9.95 16.29
C TYR A 358 6.03 -10.36 16.11
N GLU A 359 5.25 -10.31 17.19
CA GLU A 359 3.81 -10.27 17.07
C GLU A 359 3.47 -8.99 16.30
N LYS A 360 2.68 -9.13 15.25
CA LYS A 360 2.24 -8.02 14.43
C LYS A 360 0.91 -7.54 15.03
N ASP A 361 0.99 -6.47 15.84
CA ASP A 361 -0.17 -5.79 16.41
C ASP A 361 -0.96 -5.02 15.34
#